data_241531bca3f5403908975e7827c4a84d
#
_entry.id   241531bca3f5403908975e7827c4a84d
#
_cell.length_a   1.000
_cell.length_b   1.000
_cell.length_c   1.000
_cell.angle_alpha   90.00
_cell.angle_beta   90.00
_cell.angle_gamma   90.00
#
_symmetry.space_group_name_H-M   'P 1'
#
loop_
_entity.id
_entity.type
_entity.pdbx_description
1 polymer ?
#
loop_
_entity_poly.entity_id
_entity_poly.type
_entity_poly.pdbx_seq_one_letter_code
_entity_poly.pdbx_strand_id
1 'polypeptide(L)'
;MSSIGLFGLKKGIICQQVNCQNVMGAGLAKAIYEQNPNVKIDYHKSFKHFSKTDIFGKYRLIEISQGLFVANIYSQFNYGNSNKTGIVYTDTQKLINAIKNIGETYTQYNIYIPEKIGCGLAGGNWDYIKDEIKGIKASNLFFLNTYTFDIEETYSEKKSL
;
A
#
# COMPACT_ATOMS: atom_id res chain seq x y z
N MET A 1 14.87 23.31 6.93
CA MET A 1 13.89 22.69 6.07
C MET A 1 14.32 21.30 5.61
N SER A 2 13.61 20.31 5.97
CA SER A 2 13.94 18.95 5.55
C SER A 2 13.55 18.69 4.12
N SER A 3 14.48 18.16 3.31
CA SER A 3 14.19 17.65 1.98
C SER A 3 13.92 16.16 1.99
N ILE A 4 13.87 15.56 3.19
CA ILE A 4 13.62 14.13 3.33
C ILE A 4 12.13 13.86 3.17
N GLY A 5 11.78 13.03 2.23
CA GLY A 5 10.39 12.61 2.02
C GLY A 5 9.96 11.57 3.03
N LEU A 6 8.74 11.06 2.85
CA LEU A 6 8.17 10.05 3.72
C LEU A 6 9.07 8.80 3.71
N PHE A 7 9.41 8.29 4.88
CA PHE A 7 10.33 7.15 5.07
C PHE A 7 11.68 7.34 4.38
N GLY A 8 12.16 8.58 4.27
CA GLY A 8 13.42 8.88 3.58
C GLY A 8 13.35 8.81 2.07
N LEU A 9 12.17 8.62 1.50
CA LEU A 9 11.99 8.52 0.06
C LEU A 9 11.65 9.89 -0.51
N LYS A 10 12.28 10.23 -1.63
CA LYS A 10 12.02 11.51 -2.32
C LYS A 10 11.10 11.36 -3.51
N LYS A 11 11.13 10.20 -4.17
CA LYS A 11 10.36 9.90 -5.37
C LYS A 11 9.85 8.47 -5.32
N GLY A 12 8.77 8.22 -6.03
CA GLY A 12 8.18 6.89 -6.16
C GLY A 12 6.74 6.82 -5.69
N ILE A 13 6.25 5.61 -5.55
CA ILE A 13 4.89 5.34 -5.09
C ILE A 13 4.95 4.42 -3.88
N ILE A 14 4.41 4.87 -2.76
CA ILE A 14 4.35 4.08 -1.53
C ILE A 14 2.95 3.49 -1.42
N CYS A 15 2.84 2.17 -1.37
CA CYS A 15 1.56 1.48 -1.26
C CYS A 15 1.09 1.42 0.19
N GLN A 16 -0.23 1.57 0.40
CA GLN A 16 -0.86 1.22 1.67
C GLN A 16 -2.23 0.63 1.43
N GLN A 17 -2.67 -0.24 2.33
CA GLN A 17 -4.00 -0.80 2.29
C GLN A 17 -4.97 0.07 3.07
N VAL A 18 -6.15 0.31 2.49
CA VAL A 18 -7.25 1.00 3.16
C VAL A 18 -8.52 0.16 3.06
N ASN A 19 -9.49 0.41 3.96
CA ASN A 19 -10.78 -0.27 3.94
C ASN A 19 -11.80 0.52 3.09
N CYS A 20 -12.95 -0.10 2.85
CA CYS A 20 -14.04 0.48 2.06
C CYS A 20 -15.16 1.07 2.93
N GLN A 21 -14.92 1.29 4.22
CA GLN A 21 -15.96 1.78 5.14
C GLN A 21 -15.82 3.27 5.46
N ASN A 22 -14.94 3.98 4.77
CA ASN A 22 -14.72 5.42 4.97
C ASN A 22 -14.18 5.73 6.37
N VAL A 23 -13.34 4.84 6.91
CA VAL A 23 -12.71 4.98 8.22
C VAL A 23 -11.21 4.83 8.06
N MET A 24 -10.47 5.87 8.37
CA MET A 24 -9.01 5.86 8.31
C MET A 24 -8.47 6.44 9.62
N GLY A 25 -7.84 5.63 10.43
CA GLY A 25 -7.42 6.14 11.74
C GLY A 25 -6.40 5.30 12.48
N ALA A 26 -5.82 4.26 11.88
CA ALA A 26 -4.91 3.37 12.60
C ALA A 26 -3.69 2.97 11.78
N GLY A 27 -2.66 2.49 12.47
CA GLY A 27 -1.48 1.89 11.88
C GLY A 27 -0.71 2.80 10.94
N LEU A 28 -0.22 2.21 9.85
CA LEU A 28 0.58 2.93 8.87
C LEU A 28 -0.19 4.09 8.24
N ALA A 29 -1.48 3.92 7.99
CA ALA A 29 -2.31 4.98 7.42
C ALA A 29 -2.27 6.24 8.31
N LYS A 30 -2.37 6.06 9.63
CA LYS A 30 -2.31 7.18 10.57
C LYS A 30 -0.97 7.89 10.50
N ALA A 31 0.14 7.14 10.50
CA ALA A 31 1.46 7.73 10.40
C ALA A 31 1.63 8.54 9.11
N ILE A 32 1.08 8.05 8.02
CA ILE A 32 1.16 8.73 6.72
C ILE A 32 0.31 10.01 6.70
N TYR A 33 -0.96 9.94 7.10
CA TYR A 33 -1.83 11.11 6.97
C TYR A 33 -1.54 12.21 7.99
N GLU A 34 -0.93 11.88 9.11
CA GLU A 34 -0.51 12.90 10.09
C GLU A 34 0.53 13.84 9.49
N GLN A 35 1.41 13.32 8.63
CA GLN A 35 2.40 14.13 7.91
C GLN A 35 1.85 14.68 6.60
N ASN A 36 0.90 13.99 5.99
CA ASN A 36 0.36 14.30 4.66
C ASN A 36 -1.16 14.22 4.68
N PRO A 37 -1.85 15.24 5.18
CA PRO A 37 -3.32 15.22 5.34
C PRO A 37 -4.10 14.94 4.05
N ASN A 38 -3.53 15.27 2.89
CA ASN A 38 -4.19 15.06 1.60
C ASN A 38 -4.52 13.58 1.34
N VAL A 39 -3.76 12.67 1.92
CA VAL A 39 -4.01 11.23 1.78
C VAL A 39 -5.36 10.86 2.38
N LYS A 40 -5.66 11.39 3.56
CA LYS A 40 -6.93 11.14 4.23
C LYS A 40 -8.08 11.92 3.58
N ILE A 41 -7.81 13.13 3.15
CA ILE A 41 -8.82 13.97 2.47
C ILE A 41 -9.27 13.30 1.19
N ASP A 42 -8.36 12.84 0.35
CA ASP A 42 -8.68 12.12 -0.88
C ASP A 42 -9.45 10.83 -0.57
N TYR A 43 -9.02 10.09 0.45
CA TYR A 43 -9.68 8.85 0.85
C TYR A 43 -11.16 9.11 1.16
N HIS A 44 -11.47 10.08 2.00
CA HIS A 44 -12.87 10.39 2.35
C HIS A 44 -13.66 10.92 1.15
N LYS A 45 -13.03 11.73 0.28
CA LYS A 45 -13.68 12.24 -0.93
C LYS A 45 -14.03 11.14 -1.91
N SER A 46 -13.23 10.08 -1.98
CA SER A 46 -13.47 8.97 -2.93
C SER A 46 -14.85 8.36 -2.76
N PHE A 47 -15.39 8.34 -1.52
CA PHE A 47 -16.71 7.77 -1.25
C PHE A 47 -17.86 8.65 -1.70
N LYS A 48 -17.60 9.86 -2.19
CA LYS A 48 -18.60 10.71 -2.84
C LYS A 48 -18.75 10.34 -4.32
N HIS A 49 -17.78 9.67 -4.90
CA HIS A 49 -17.73 9.35 -6.33
C HIS A 49 -17.90 7.86 -6.60
N PHE A 50 -17.57 7.01 -5.64
CA PHE A 50 -17.62 5.56 -5.78
C PHE A 50 -18.40 4.95 -4.62
N SER A 51 -19.24 3.95 -4.93
CA SER A 51 -19.84 3.13 -3.87
C SER A 51 -18.75 2.26 -3.24
N LYS A 52 -19.04 1.73 -2.05
CA LYS A 52 -18.11 0.85 -1.33
C LYS A 52 -17.77 -0.38 -2.16
N THR A 53 -18.75 -0.97 -2.86
CA THR A 53 -18.53 -2.14 -3.68
C THR A 53 -17.76 -1.82 -4.95
N ASP A 54 -17.99 -0.65 -5.54
CA ASP A 54 -17.28 -0.24 -6.76
C ASP A 54 -15.81 0.06 -6.51
N ILE A 55 -15.50 0.68 -5.36
CA ILE A 55 -14.13 1.04 -5.03
C ILE A 55 -13.29 -0.16 -4.57
N PHE A 56 -13.95 -1.22 -4.09
CA PHE A 56 -13.26 -2.41 -3.58
C PHE A 56 -12.42 -3.06 -4.67
N GLY A 57 -11.12 -3.19 -4.42
CA GLY A 57 -10.15 -3.71 -5.37
C GLY A 57 -9.45 -2.65 -6.21
N LYS A 58 -9.89 -1.40 -6.13
CA LYS A 58 -9.24 -0.29 -6.84
C LYS A 58 -8.14 0.34 -5.99
N TYR A 59 -7.37 1.24 -6.60
CA TYR A 59 -6.42 2.06 -5.88
C TYR A 59 -6.49 3.50 -6.40
N ARG A 60 -6.02 4.43 -5.57
CA ARG A 60 -5.93 5.85 -5.92
C ARG A 60 -4.55 6.35 -5.54
N LEU A 61 -3.98 7.18 -6.42
CA LEU A 61 -2.68 7.80 -6.18
C LEU A 61 -2.87 9.22 -5.68
N ILE A 62 -2.18 9.57 -4.60
CA ILE A 62 -2.20 10.91 -4.04
C ILE A 62 -0.76 11.42 -4.03
N GLU A 63 -0.48 12.52 -4.74
CA GLU A 63 0.82 13.15 -4.70
C GLU A 63 1.00 13.88 -3.37
N ILE A 64 2.06 13.54 -2.63
CA ILE A 64 2.34 14.13 -1.32
C ILE A 64 3.51 15.12 -1.37
N SER A 65 4.36 14.99 -2.37
CA SER A 65 5.38 15.97 -2.71
C SER A 65 5.76 15.71 -4.17
N GLN A 66 6.54 16.59 -4.77
CA GLN A 66 6.86 16.48 -6.19
C GLN A 66 7.50 15.12 -6.51
N GLY A 67 6.79 14.27 -7.24
CA GLY A 67 7.27 12.97 -7.67
C GLY A 67 7.14 11.86 -6.63
N LEU A 68 6.55 12.14 -5.47
CA LEU A 68 6.30 11.14 -4.43
C LEU A 68 4.81 11.01 -4.18
N PHE A 69 4.31 9.77 -4.32
CA PHE A 69 2.89 9.45 -4.23
C PHE A 69 2.63 8.40 -3.17
N VAL A 70 1.43 8.42 -2.63
CA VAL A 70 0.88 7.31 -1.84
C VAL A 70 -0.23 6.66 -2.67
N ALA A 71 -0.19 5.35 -2.80
CA ALA A 71 -1.28 4.59 -3.41
C ALA A 71 -2.16 4.03 -2.28
N ASN A 72 -3.38 4.54 -2.18
CA ASN A 72 -4.40 3.93 -1.33
C ASN A 72 -5.00 2.75 -2.07
N ILE A 73 -4.76 1.54 -1.58
CA ILE A 73 -5.28 0.31 -2.18
C ILE A 73 -6.47 -0.16 -1.36
N TYR A 74 -7.65 -0.17 -1.97
CA TYR A 74 -8.90 -0.54 -1.30
C TYR A 74 -9.07 -2.06 -1.33
N SER A 75 -8.21 -2.75 -0.59
CA SER A 75 -8.14 -4.22 -0.57
C SER A 75 -8.68 -4.86 0.70
N GLN A 76 -9.43 -4.08 1.49
CA GLN A 76 -10.08 -4.54 2.70
C GLN A 76 -11.48 -3.92 2.70
N PHE A 77 -12.53 -4.76 2.63
CA PHE A 77 -13.89 -4.22 2.56
C PHE A 77 -14.30 -3.65 3.91
N ASN A 78 -14.26 -4.47 4.96
CA ASN A 78 -14.53 -4.07 6.34
C ASN A 78 -13.24 -3.85 7.11
N TYR A 79 -13.35 -3.35 8.32
CA TYR A 79 -12.22 -3.18 9.22
C TYR A 79 -12.54 -3.80 10.58
N GLY A 80 -11.49 -4.08 11.35
CA GLY A 80 -11.60 -4.64 12.68
C GLY A 80 -10.25 -5.12 13.16
N ASN A 81 -10.25 -5.83 14.28
CA ASN A 81 -9.06 -6.45 14.83
C ASN A 81 -9.16 -7.96 14.66
N SER A 82 -8.43 -8.52 13.70
CA SER A 82 -8.47 -9.95 13.37
C SER A 82 -8.11 -10.83 14.57
N ASN A 83 -7.22 -10.37 15.44
CA ASN A 83 -6.86 -11.13 16.64
C ASN A 83 -8.03 -11.29 17.61
N LYS A 84 -8.97 -10.33 17.60
CA LYS A 84 -10.14 -10.36 18.48
C LYS A 84 -11.34 -11.05 17.83
N THR A 85 -11.52 -10.87 16.53
CA THR A 85 -12.71 -11.37 15.83
C THR A 85 -12.50 -12.73 15.16
N GLY A 86 -11.26 -13.09 14.87
CA GLY A 86 -10.94 -14.26 14.06
C GLY A 86 -11.21 -14.06 12.57
N ILE A 87 -11.61 -12.84 12.16
CA ILE A 87 -11.91 -12.53 10.76
C ILE A 87 -10.66 -11.95 10.11
N VAL A 88 -10.32 -12.42 8.92
CA VAL A 88 -9.29 -11.79 8.09
C VAL A 88 -9.97 -10.76 7.18
N TYR A 89 -9.61 -9.51 7.37
CA TYR A 89 -10.24 -8.40 6.62
C TYR A 89 -9.54 -8.10 5.30
N THR A 90 -8.25 -8.45 5.17
CA THR A 90 -7.49 -8.27 3.94
C THR A 90 -7.99 -9.22 2.85
N ASP A 91 -8.35 -8.67 1.70
CA ASP A 91 -8.55 -9.46 0.47
C ASP A 91 -7.20 -9.55 -0.23
N THR A 92 -6.51 -10.66 -0.01
CA THR A 92 -5.14 -10.86 -0.50
C THR A 92 -5.06 -10.77 -2.02
N GLN A 93 -6.02 -11.34 -2.74
CA GLN A 93 -5.98 -11.32 -4.20
C GLN A 93 -6.14 -9.91 -4.75
N LYS A 94 -7.03 -9.12 -4.16
CA LYS A 94 -7.23 -7.73 -4.57
C LYS A 94 -5.98 -6.89 -4.28
N LEU A 95 -5.34 -7.13 -3.14
CA LEU A 95 -4.10 -6.44 -2.78
C LEU A 95 -3.00 -6.74 -3.80
N ILE A 96 -2.78 -8.01 -4.10
CA ILE A 96 -1.73 -8.43 -5.03
C ILE A 96 -2.01 -7.95 -6.44
N ASN A 97 -3.26 -8.05 -6.91
CA ASN A 97 -3.66 -7.55 -8.23
C ASN A 97 -3.41 -6.05 -8.36
N ALA A 98 -3.71 -5.27 -7.32
CA ALA A 98 -3.47 -3.83 -7.35
C ALA A 98 -1.98 -3.52 -7.41
N ILE A 99 -1.16 -4.19 -6.60
CA ILE A 99 0.30 -3.99 -6.61
C ILE A 99 0.86 -4.32 -7.99
N LYS A 100 0.44 -5.44 -8.56
CA LYS A 100 0.87 -5.83 -9.90
C LYS A 100 0.49 -4.76 -10.94
N ASN A 101 -0.74 -4.28 -10.90
CA ASN A 101 -1.22 -3.25 -11.82
C ASN A 101 -0.43 -1.96 -11.68
N ILE A 102 -0.15 -1.52 -10.44
CA ILE A 102 0.65 -0.32 -10.18
C ILE A 102 2.04 -0.48 -10.79
N GLY A 103 2.69 -1.61 -10.57
CA GLY A 103 4.02 -1.86 -11.10
C GLY A 103 4.05 -1.86 -12.63
N GLU A 104 3.06 -2.48 -13.25
CA GLU A 104 2.98 -2.57 -14.71
C GLU A 104 2.59 -1.24 -15.37
N THR A 105 1.81 -0.43 -14.68
CA THR A 105 1.33 0.85 -15.21
C THR A 105 2.37 1.96 -15.06
N TYR A 106 3.04 2.01 -13.91
CA TYR A 106 3.97 3.09 -13.57
C TYR A 106 5.41 2.62 -13.62
N THR A 107 5.83 2.16 -14.79
CA THR A 107 7.15 1.53 -14.99
C THR A 107 8.33 2.46 -14.74
N GLN A 108 8.13 3.78 -14.84
CA GLN A 108 9.19 4.76 -14.59
C GLN A 108 9.32 5.12 -13.11
N TYR A 109 8.45 4.60 -12.25
CA TYR A 109 8.50 4.84 -10.82
C TYR A 109 8.94 3.60 -10.07
N ASN A 110 9.69 3.79 -9.01
CA ASN A 110 9.88 2.74 -8.01
C ASN A 110 8.63 2.65 -7.14
N ILE A 111 8.17 1.43 -6.93
CA ILE A 111 6.97 1.13 -6.14
C ILE A 111 7.44 0.52 -4.83
N TYR A 112 7.11 1.16 -3.72
CA TYR A 112 7.54 0.72 -2.39
C TYR A 112 6.39 0.09 -1.65
N ILE A 113 6.58 -1.16 -1.27
CA ILE A 113 5.58 -1.99 -0.58
C ILE A 113 6.03 -2.15 0.86
N PRO A 114 5.34 -1.50 1.82
CA PRO A 114 5.70 -1.66 3.22
C PRO A 114 5.63 -3.12 3.64
N GLU A 115 6.66 -3.58 4.34
CA GLU A 115 6.66 -4.93 4.88
C GLU A 115 5.44 -5.14 5.77
N LYS A 116 4.82 -6.30 5.65
CA LYS A 116 3.60 -6.69 6.38
C LYS A 116 2.37 -5.87 6.00
N ILE A 117 2.34 -5.28 4.80
CA ILE A 117 1.15 -4.60 4.30
C ILE A 117 -0.08 -5.52 4.43
N GLY A 118 -1.18 -5.00 4.98
CA GLY A 118 -2.41 -5.77 5.17
C GLY A 118 -2.36 -6.83 6.26
N CYS A 119 -1.28 -6.92 7.03
CA CYS A 119 -1.04 -8.02 7.98
C CYS A 119 -1.09 -7.62 9.45
N GLY A 120 -1.41 -6.36 9.75
CA GLY A 120 -1.61 -5.90 11.12
C GLY A 120 -3.00 -6.27 11.62
N LEU A 121 -3.81 -5.27 11.98
CA LEU A 121 -5.18 -5.49 12.46
C LEU A 121 -6.04 -6.25 11.44
N ALA A 122 -5.79 -6.05 10.15
CA ALA A 122 -6.55 -6.72 9.08
C ALA A 122 -6.26 -8.22 8.94
N GLY A 123 -5.19 -8.71 9.54
CA GLY A 123 -4.93 -10.14 9.70
C GLY A 123 -4.44 -10.89 8.48
N GLY A 124 -3.89 -10.20 7.48
CA GLY A 124 -3.32 -10.86 6.31
C GLY A 124 -2.13 -11.74 6.67
N ASN A 125 -1.84 -12.72 5.82
CA ASN A 125 -0.70 -13.62 5.98
C ASN A 125 0.49 -13.08 5.21
N TRP A 126 1.47 -12.52 5.93
CA TRP A 126 2.61 -11.86 5.28
C TRP A 126 3.47 -12.83 4.47
N ASP A 127 3.72 -14.03 4.96
CA ASP A 127 4.55 -14.99 4.22
C ASP A 127 3.94 -15.31 2.86
N TYR A 128 2.63 -15.51 2.82
CA TYR A 128 1.91 -15.77 1.58
C TYR A 128 1.93 -14.54 0.66
N ILE A 129 1.59 -13.36 1.20
CA ILE A 129 1.56 -12.11 0.44
C ILE A 129 2.94 -11.79 -0.13
N LYS A 130 3.97 -11.95 0.69
CA LYS A 130 5.36 -11.69 0.28
C LYS A 130 5.77 -12.60 -0.87
N ASP A 131 5.46 -13.88 -0.78
CA ASP A 131 5.79 -14.84 -1.83
C ASP A 131 5.07 -14.50 -3.14
N GLU A 132 3.81 -14.12 -3.07
CA GLU A 132 3.04 -13.73 -4.25
C GLU A 132 3.61 -12.47 -4.90
N ILE A 133 4.01 -11.49 -4.10
CA ILE A 133 4.64 -10.28 -4.62
C ILE A 133 5.98 -10.60 -5.28
N LYS A 134 6.77 -11.49 -4.68
CA LYS A 134 8.03 -11.94 -5.28
C LYS A 134 7.83 -12.63 -6.62
N GLY A 135 6.67 -13.23 -6.83
CA GLY A 135 6.32 -13.86 -8.11
C GLY A 135 5.98 -12.88 -9.22
N ILE A 136 5.77 -11.60 -8.89
CA ILE A 136 5.50 -10.57 -9.90
C ILE A 136 6.83 -10.20 -10.56
N LYS A 137 6.93 -10.44 -11.87
CA LYS A 137 8.14 -10.17 -12.64
C LYS A 137 8.20 -8.69 -13.04
N ALA A 138 8.50 -7.84 -12.06
CA ALA A 138 8.62 -6.41 -12.27
C ALA A 138 9.88 -5.91 -11.56
N SER A 139 10.71 -5.15 -12.27
CA SER A 139 11.98 -4.66 -11.73
C SER A 139 11.83 -3.42 -10.86
N ASN A 140 10.64 -2.82 -10.81
CA ASN A 140 10.38 -1.58 -10.10
C ASN A 140 9.65 -1.76 -8.76
N LEU A 141 9.45 -2.99 -8.31
CA LEU A 141 8.81 -3.26 -7.01
C LEU A 141 9.88 -3.49 -5.93
N PHE A 142 9.69 -2.88 -4.78
CA PHE A 142 10.61 -2.98 -3.64
C PHE A 142 9.84 -3.14 -2.35
N PHE A 143 10.35 -3.98 -1.45
CA PHE A 143 9.88 -4.03 -0.07
C PHE A 143 10.53 -2.89 0.71
N LEU A 144 9.76 -2.26 1.56
CA LEU A 144 10.22 -1.14 2.40
C LEU A 144 9.99 -1.48 3.87
N ASN A 145 11.07 -1.43 4.66
CA ASN A 145 10.93 -1.46 6.11
C ASN A 145 10.66 -0.03 6.59
N THR A 146 9.47 0.19 7.14
CA THR A 146 9.05 1.54 7.54
C THR A 146 9.71 2.05 8.82
N TYR A 147 10.46 1.19 9.53
CA TYR A 147 11.21 1.57 10.74
C TYR A 147 12.66 1.89 10.44
N THR A 148 13.33 1.05 9.65
CA THR A 148 14.75 1.21 9.32
C THR A 148 14.97 1.95 8.01
N PHE A 149 13.92 2.06 7.16
CA PHE A 149 13.95 2.61 5.80
C PHE A 149 14.78 1.77 4.83
N ASP A 150 15.10 0.53 5.21
CA ASP A 150 15.76 -0.41 4.30
C ASP A 150 14.84 -0.78 3.15
N ILE A 151 15.44 -0.93 1.97
CA ILE A 151 14.73 -1.26 0.73
C ILE A 151 15.34 -2.54 0.16
N GLU A 152 14.46 -3.49 -0.20
CA GLU A 152 14.86 -4.77 -0.77
C GLU A 152 14.10 -5.02 -2.07
N GLU A 153 14.79 -5.46 -3.12
CA GLU A 153 14.12 -5.86 -4.36
C GLU A 153 13.18 -7.04 -4.12
N THR A 154 11.98 -6.97 -4.68
CA THR A 154 11.03 -8.08 -4.59
C THR A 154 11.36 -9.20 -5.55
N TYR A 155 11.80 -8.82 -6.75
CA TYR A 155 12.07 -9.75 -7.85
C TYR A 155 13.57 -9.96 -7.97
N SER A 156 14.04 -11.16 -7.70
CA SER A 156 15.47 -11.49 -7.65
C SER A 156 15.94 -12.41 -8.77
N GLU A 157 15.09 -12.79 -9.72
CA GLU A 157 15.46 -13.73 -10.80
C GLU A 157 16.63 -13.21 -11.62
N LYS A 158 16.71 -11.89 -11.84
CA LYS A 158 17.82 -11.27 -12.55
C LYS A 158 19.18 -11.48 -11.87
N LYS A 159 19.19 -11.85 -10.60
CA LYS A 159 20.42 -12.09 -9.84
C LYS A 159 20.99 -13.48 -10.07
N SER A 160 20.23 -14.37 -10.69
CA SER A 160 20.66 -15.74 -10.96
C SER A 160 21.33 -15.89 -12.31
N LEU A 161 21.45 -14.82 -13.07
CA LEU A 161 22.17 -14.78 -14.34
C LEU A 161 23.67 -14.53 -14.11
#